data_dc83d5b77713ea23a4902fc2beab9b0c
#
_entry.id   dc83d5b77713ea23a4902fc2beab9b0c
#
_cell.length_a   1.000
_cell.length_b   1.000
_cell.length_c   1.000
_cell.angle_alpha   90.00
_cell.angle_beta   90.00
_cell.angle_gamma   90.00
#
_symmetry.space_group_name_H-M   'P 1'
#
loop_
_entity.id
_entity.type
_entity.pdbx_description
1 polymer ?
#
loop_
_entity_poly.entity_id
_entity_poly.type
_entity_poly.pdbx_seq_one_letter_code
_entity_poly.pdbx_strand_id
1 'polypeptide(L)'
;MAVMHKAVLLLAAAALAVGSADAQRLHYLDPQDVAEAQRENASLVQGLGGAETGPRAAYVQAVGQRVGAYSGVANAGQALHFTTLNSAVENAFSVPGGYVYVTRQLLGLMDDESELAFALGHEVGHVAANHAHAREEYVSQSPSAWMGQAIGSIFGGFLERRALLDVLQFSREQEYEADVLGIRYMVAAGYDPAGAYTLLADLSRASALEARVQGQINRQTPEWASTHPLNENRMQVALQAARATGRLGTGVRNRDRFLSEIEGIYVDDDPAQGIIDGPVFTHPDLRIQFRVPQGYLMQNDPDAVTISGSAGKAQFRAGPPNLDQATAYAFRALTGGEFQLRVPAARRVTINGMPAAVTSVTVQTDSGPVDVSVVAYQWDASHVFYFSMLTPGGYGIGPFLPMVNSLRRITPEEAAAIRPRVIHVETVRSGDTIQSLASRMAYRDFRVERFLSLNGLAPNSRLTPGDKIKLIVYGTRRG
;
A
#
# COMPACT_ATOMS: atom_id res chain seq x y z
N MET A 1 1.83 32.02 -12.13
CA MET A 1 1.64 31.79 -10.68
C MET A 1 0.43 32.52 -10.09
N ALA A 2 0.28 33.83 -10.22
CA ALA A 2 -0.85 34.58 -9.60
C ALA A 2 -2.25 34.25 -10.13
N VAL A 3 -2.40 33.78 -11.37
CA VAL A 3 -3.70 33.45 -11.99
C VAL A 3 -4.16 32.04 -11.51
N MET A 4 -3.25 31.09 -11.33
CA MET A 4 -3.56 29.76 -10.79
C MET A 4 -4.00 29.81 -9.32
N HIS A 5 -3.38 30.65 -8.48
CA HIS A 5 -3.81 30.86 -7.09
C HIS A 5 -5.23 31.42 -6.97
N LYS A 6 -5.65 32.29 -7.90
CA LYS A 6 -7.01 32.82 -7.92
C LYS A 6 -8.06 31.80 -8.36
N ALA A 7 -7.72 30.88 -9.27
CA ALA A 7 -8.64 29.83 -9.73
C ALA A 7 -8.87 28.77 -8.64
N VAL A 8 -7.82 28.36 -7.92
CA VAL A 8 -7.92 27.40 -6.79
C VAL A 8 -8.67 28.02 -5.60
N LEU A 9 -8.43 29.32 -5.32
CA LEU A 9 -9.18 30.06 -4.28
C LEU A 9 -10.65 30.25 -4.64
N LEU A 10 -10.99 30.41 -5.92
CA LEU A 10 -12.37 30.50 -6.39
C LEU A 10 -13.08 29.14 -6.32
N LEU A 11 -12.41 28.03 -6.60
CA LEU A 11 -12.96 26.67 -6.44
C LEU A 11 -13.19 26.33 -4.96
N ALA A 12 -12.23 26.63 -4.08
CA ALA A 12 -12.41 26.46 -2.64
C ALA A 12 -13.51 27.35 -2.06
N ALA A 13 -13.63 28.59 -2.53
CA ALA A 13 -14.68 29.51 -2.09
C ALA A 13 -16.05 29.15 -2.66
N ALA A 14 -16.14 28.63 -3.89
CA ALA A 14 -17.40 28.17 -4.49
C ALA A 14 -17.91 26.91 -3.85
N ALA A 15 -17.04 25.95 -3.49
CA ALA A 15 -17.41 24.73 -2.80
C ALA A 15 -17.89 24.96 -1.34
N LEU A 16 -17.43 26.04 -0.69
CA LEU A 16 -17.82 26.40 0.68
C LEU A 16 -19.01 27.38 0.73
N ALA A 17 -19.33 28.09 -0.35
CA ALA A 17 -20.46 29.03 -0.42
C ALA A 17 -21.83 28.36 -0.58
N VAL A 18 -21.92 27.04 -0.75
CA VAL A 18 -23.17 26.28 -0.72
C VAL A 18 -23.56 25.93 0.72
N GLY A 19 -23.65 26.95 1.55
CA GLY A 19 -24.16 26.90 2.90
C GLY A 19 -25.51 27.57 2.97
N SER A 20 -26.57 26.93 2.52
CA SER A 20 -27.95 26.99 3.03
C SER A 20 -28.88 26.34 2.00
N ALA A 21 -29.47 25.20 2.38
CA ALA A 21 -30.71 24.65 1.80
C ALA A 21 -30.75 24.35 0.28
N ASP A 22 -29.63 24.07 -0.37
CA ASP A 22 -29.71 23.23 -1.56
C ASP A 22 -29.92 21.79 -1.05
N ALA A 23 -31.11 21.29 -1.28
CA ALA A 23 -31.38 19.85 -1.12
C ALA A 23 -30.28 19.14 -1.92
N GLN A 24 -29.33 18.53 -1.20
CA GLN A 24 -28.15 17.86 -1.78
C GLN A 24 -28.69 16.92 -2.86
N ARG A 25 -28.46 17.18 -4.13
CA ARG A 25 -28.92 16.30 -5.20
C ARG A 25 -28.32 14.93 -4.92
N LEU A 26 -29.19 13.96 -4.68
CA LEU A 26 -28.75 12.59 -4.45
C LEU A 26 -28.04 12.10 -5.70
N HIS A 27 -26.81 11.64 -5.51
CA HIS A 27 -26.02 11.00 -6.54
C HIS A 27 -26.21 9.48 -6.45
N TYR A 28 -26.70 8.86 -7.52
CA TYR A 28 -26.84 7.42 -7.62
C TYR A 28 -25.57 6.84 -8.26
N LEU A 29 -25.03 5.79 -7.67
CA LEU A 29 -23.95 5.03 -8.27
C LEU A 29 -24.44 4.31 -9.52
N ASP A 30 -23.58 4.16 -10.53
CA ASP A 30 -23.93 3.41 -11.74
C ASP A 30 -24.20 1.94 -11.40
N PRO A 31 -25.34 1.37 -11.77
CA PRO A 31 -25.64 -0.03 -11.49
C PRO A 31 -24.67 -1.03 -12.13
N GLN A 32 -24.03 -0.67 -13.25
CA GLN A 32 -23.00 -1.52 -13.88
C GLN A 32 -21.74 -1.56 -13.04
N ASP A 33 -21.27 -0.40 -12.56
CA ASP A 33 -20.11 -0.30 -11.66
C ASP A 33 -20.35 -1.06 -10.36
N VAL A 34 -21.54 -0.92 -9.76
CA VAL A 34 -21.91 -1.66 -8.55
C VAL A 34 -21.85 -3.17 -8.79
N ALA A 35 -22.40 -3.65 -9.90
CA ALA A 35 -22.41 -5.08 -10.23
C ALA A 35 -20.99 -5.60 -10.53
N GLU A 36 -20.14 -4.81 -11.18
CA GLU A 36 -18.76 -5.17 -11.46
C GLU A 36 -17.94 -5.20 -10.18
N ALA A 37 -17.97 -4.13 -9.38
CA ALA A 37 -17.27 -4.06 -8.11
C ALA A 37 -17.67 -5.21 -7.17
N GLN A 38 -18.96 -5.57 -7.11
CA GLN A 38 -19.44 -6.70 -6.31
C GLN A 38 -18.85 -8.03 -6.78
N ARG A 39 -18.69 -8.25 -8.09
CA ARG A 39 -18.08 -9.48 -8.63
C ARG A 39 -16.58 -9.56 -8.34
N GLU A 40 -15.89 -8.43 -8.50
CA GLU A 40 -14.42 -8.37 -8.42
C GLU A 40 -13.89 -8.17 -7.00
N ASN A 41 -14.73 -7.68 -6.06
CA ASN A 41 -14.31 -7.33 -4.70
C ASN A 41 -13.56 -8.44 -3.98
N ALA A 42 -14.05 -9.68 -4.05
CA ALA A 42 -13.40 -10.80 -3.35
C ALA A 42 -12.00 -11.07 -3.88
N SER A 43 -11.81 -11.04 -5.20
CA SER A 43 -10.52 -11.21 -5.86
C SER A 43 -9.56 -10.05 -5.54
N LEU A 44 -10.06 -8.81 -5.61
CA LEU A 44 -9.30 -7.61 -5.28
C LEU A 44 -8.80 -7.65 -3.81
N VAL A 45 -9.71 -7.92 -2.88
CA VAL A 45 -9.37 -8.03 -1.44
C VAL A 45 -8.33 -9.12 -1.20
N GLN A 46 -8.51 -10.31 -1.81
CA GLN A 46 -7.54 -11.40 -1.70
C GLN A 46 -6.17 -11.03 -2.26
N GLY A 47 -6.13 -10.39 -3.43
CA GLY A 47 -4.89 -9.95 -4.08
C GLY A 47 -4.15 -8.85 -3.31
N LEU A 48 -4.84 -8.14 -2.41
CA LEU A 48 -4.27 -7.08 -1.57
C LEU A 48 -3.99 -7.49 -0.12
N GLY A 49 -3.98 -8.79 0.18
CA GLY A 49 -3.60 -9.33 1.49
C GLY A 49 -4.76 -9.80 2.37
N GLY A 50 -5.98 -9.73 1.85
CA GLY A 50 -7.19 -10.10 2.57
C GLY A 50 -7.78 -8.95 3.39
N ALA A 51 -9.02 -9.14 3.86
CA ALA A 51 -9.67 -8.19 4.75
C ALA A 51 -9.33 -8.49 6.21
N GLU A 52 -9.07 -7.44 7.00
CA GLU A 52 -9.13 -7.56 8.46
C GLU A 52 -10.58 -7.80 8.90
N THR A 53 -10.75 -8.51 10.01
CA THR A 53 -12.05 -8.82 10.63
C THR A 53 -12.05 -8.41 12.10
N GLY A 54 -13.21 -8.47 12.73
CA GLY A 54 -13.35 -8.18 14.15
C GLY A 54 -13.52 -6.70 14.50
N PRO A 55 -13.23 -6.30 15.76
CA PRO A 55 -13.60 -4.98 16.29
C PRO A 55 -13.01 -3.81 15.50
N ARG A 56 -11.74 -3.88 15.09
CA ARG A 56 -11.08 -2.82 14.32
C ARG A 56 -11.75 -2.60 12.97
N ALA A 57 -12.03 -3.67 12.22
CA ALA A 57 -12.71 -3.56 10.93
C ALA A 57 -14.12 -2.94 11.11
N ALA A 58 -14.86 -3.36 12.12
CA ALA A 58 -16.17 -2.78 12.46
C ALA A 58 -16.06 -1.29 12.86
N TYR A 59 -15.00 -0.90 13.57
CA TYR A 59 -14.73 0.48 13.92
C TYR A 59 -14.47 1.36 12.69
N VAL A 60 -13.59 0.91 11.78
CA VAL A 60 -13.31 1.61 10.51
C VAL A 60 -14.58 1.76 9.66
N GLN A 61 -15.36 0.68 9.55
CA GLN A 61 -16.65 0.71 8.85
C GLN A 61 -17.61 1.73 9.48
N ALA A 62 -17.71 1.80 10.81
CA ALA A 62 -18.58 2.75 11.49
C ALA A 62 -18.17 4.21 11.25
N VAL A 63 -16.86 4.51 11.24
CA VAL A 63 -16.35 5.85 10.90
C VAL A 63 -16.67 6.18 9.44
N GLY A 64 -16.41 5.26 8.51
CA GLY A 64 -16.70 5.43 7.08
C GLY A 64 -18.20 5.67 6.82
N GLN A 65 -19.08 4.86 7.41
CA GLN A 65 -20.52 5.02 7.29
C GLN A 65 -20.99 6.38 7.85
N ARG A 66 -20.43 6.81 8.96
CA ARG A 66 -20.75 8.10 9.56
C ARG A 66 -20.37 9.27 8.65
N VAL A 67 -19.21 9.22 8.01
CA VAL A 67 -18.74 10.25 7.08
C VAL A 67 -19.51 10.17 5.74
N GLY A 68 -19.67 8.95 5.21
CA GLY A 68 -20.36 8.68 3.94
C GLY A 68 -21.82 9.12 3.93
N ALA A 69 -22.49 9.15 5.09
CA ALA A 69 -23.86 9.63 5.23
C ALA A 69 -24.03 11.10 4.76
N TYR A 70 -22.97 11.87 4.72
CA TYR A 70 -22.98 13.29 4.31
C TYR A 70 -22.43 13.52 2.88
N SER A 71 -22.15 12.45 2.14
CA SER A 71 -21.57 12.53 0.78
C SER A 71 -22.57 12.95 -0.30
N GLY A 72 -23.87 12.79 -0.05
CA GLY A 72 -24.91 12.93 -1.07
C GLY A 72 -25.11 11.69 -1.94
N VAL A 73 -24.34 10.62 -1.71
CA VAL A 73 -24.59 9.33 -2.36
C VAL A 73 -25.94 8.79 -1.88
N ALA A 74 -26.78 8.41 -2.83
CA ALA A 74 -28.08 7.87 -2.52
C ALA A 74 -27.96 6.54 -1.77
N ASN A 75 -28.71 6.38 -0.68
CA ASN A 75 -28.66 5.20 0.19
C ASN A 75 -27.22 4.89 0.67
N ALA A 76 -26.43 5.91 1.02
CA ALA A 76 -25.01 5.79 1.36
C ALA A 76 -24.73 4.65 2.36
N GLY A 77 -25.60 4.41 3.34
CA GLY A 77 -25.47 3.32 4.32
C GLY A 77 -25.50 1.90 3.72
N GLN A 78 -26.01 1.74 2.50
CA GLN A 78 -26.05 0.48 1.75
C GLN A 78 -25.14 0.51 0.52
N ALA A 79 -24.93 1.69 -0.07
CA ALA A 79 -24.18 1.88 -1.30
C ALA A 79 -22.67 2.02 -1.07
N LEU A 80 -22.25 2.43 0.13
CA LEU A 80 -20.83 2.60 0.46
C LEU A 80 -20.36 1.44 1.35
N HIS A 81 -19.29 0.78 0.91
CA HIS A 81 -18.68 -0.36 1.59
C HIS A 81 -17.26 -0.02 2.01
N PHE A 82 -16.95 -0.18 3.30
CA PHE A 82 -15.63 0.16 3.86
C PHE A 82 -14.92 -1.11 4.31
N THR A 83 -13.72 -1.34 3.78
CA THR A 83 -12.93 -2.55 4.07
C THR A 83 -11.53 -2.15 4.56
N THR A 84 -11.13 -2.74 5.70
CA THR A 84 -9.74 -2.67 6.15
C THR A 84 -8.95 -3.81 5.54
N LEU A 85 -7.89 -3.49 4.78
CA LEU A 85 -7.03 -4.48 4.13
C LEU A 85 -5.84 -4.84 5.01
N ASN A 86 -5.50 -6.13 5.10
CA ASN A 86 -4.29 -6.63 5.74
C ASN A 86 -3.06 -6.42 4.83
N SER A 87 -2.77 -5.17 4.52
CA SER A 87 -1.66 -4.78 3.64
C SER A 87 -0.61 -3.98 4.39
N ALA A 88 0.67 -4.26 4.11
CA ALA A 88 1.83 -3.54 4.62
C ALA A 88 2.07 -2.19 3.92
N VAL A 89 1.26 -1.83 2.95
CA VAL A 89 1.39 -0.60 2.17
C VAL A 89 0.55 0.49 2.79
N GLU A 90 1.10 1.70 2.92
CA GLU A 90 0.37 2.88 3.38
C GLU A 90 -0.56 3.37 2.26
N ASN A 91 -1.83 2.94 2.26
CA ASN A 91 -2.78 3.36 1.24
C ASN A 91 -4.24 3.37 1.72
N ALA A 92 -5.06 4.23 1.11
CA ALA A 92 -6.50 4.12 1.01
C ALA A 92 -6.87 4.40 -0.45
N PHE A 93 -7.94 3.80 -0.93
CA PHE A 93 -8.42 4.01 -2.30
C PHE A 93 -9.88 3.59 -2.41
N SER A 94 -10.52 4.07 -3.47
CA SER A 94 -11.89 3.68 -3.83
C SER A 94 -11.94 3.17 -5.26
N VAL A 95 -12.89 2.28 -5.51
CA VAL A 95 -13.22 1.84 -6.86
C VAL A 95 -14.67 2.25 -7.20
N PRO A 96 -15.01 2.37 -8.49
CA PRO A 96 -16.40 2.56 -8.92
C PRO A 96 -17.33 1.58 -8.22
N GLY A 97 -18.60 1.95 -8.01
CA GLY A 97 -19.56 1.10 -7.30
C GLY A 97 -19.56 1.23 -5.77
N GLY A 98 -18.80 2.19 -5.20
CA GLY A 98 -18.93 2.58 -3.80
C GLY A 98 -18.08 1.78 -2.80
N TYR A 99 -17.10 1.03 -3.26
CA TYR A 99 -16.17 0.30 -2.39
C TYR A 99 -14.95 1.15 -2.04
N VAL A 100 -14.71 1.30 -0.74
CA VAL A 100 -13.63 2.11 -0.15
C VAL A 100 -12.75 1.20 0.70
N TYR A 101 -11.45 1.31 0.50
CA TYR A 101 -10.45 0.49 1.18
C TYR A 101 -9.47 1.36 1.94
N VAL A 102 -9.04 0.90 3.11
CA VAL A 102 -7.94 1.47 3.88
C VAL A 102 -7.05 0.35 4.37
N THR A 103 -5.75 0.50 4.27
CA THR A 103 -4.81 -0.52 4.71
C THR A 103 -4.51 -0.40 6.21
N ARG A 104 -4.16 -1.52 6.85
CA ARG A 104 -3.70 -1.53 8.24
C ARG A 104 -2.45 -0.67 8.45
N GLN A 105 -1.58 -0.59 7.43
CA GLN A 105 -0.35 0.20 7.52
C GLN A 105 -0.68 1.69 7.60
N LEU A 106 -1.63 2.18 6.80
CA LEU A 106 -2.09 3.57 6.88
C LEU A 106 -2.78 3.87 8.21
N LEU A 107 -3.59 2.94 8.75
CA LEU A 107 -4.17 3.09 10.08
C LEU A 107 -3.09 3.24 11.17
N GLY A 108 -1.99 2.48 11.07
CA GLY A 108 -0.86 2.58 12.00
C GLY A 108 -0.15 3.93 11.97
N LEU A 109 -0.17 4.62 10.84
CA LEU A 109 0.40 5.96 10.69
C LEU A 109 -0.47 7.03 11.37
N MET A 110 -1.80 6.93 11.26
CA MET A 110 -2.74 7.92 11.78
C MET A 110 -2.63 8.10 13.29
N ASP A 111 -2.94 9.30 13.76
CA ASP A 111 -2.86 9.72 15.15
C ASP A 111 -4.21 9.73 15.88
N ASP A 112 -5.32 9.90 15.16
CA ASP A 112 -6.66 9.93 15.75
C ASP A 112 -7.80 9.63 14.74
N GLU A 113 -9.03 9.54 15.25
CA GLU A 113 -10.23 9.20 14.45
C GLU A 113 -10.56 10.28 13.41
N SER A 114 -10.17 11.55 13.61
CA SER A 114 -10.44 12.61 12.64
C SER A 114 -9.59 12.46 11.37
N GLU A 115 -8.38 11.90 11.49
CA GLU A 115 -7.53 11.56 10.35
C GLU A 115 -8.11 10.40 9.55
N LEU A 116 -8.61 9.37 10.22
CA LEU A 116 -9.34 8.27 9.59
C LEU A 116 -10.61 8.78 8.89
N ALA A 117 -11.36 9.67 9.55
CA ALA A 117 -12.56 10.29 8.98
C ALA A 117 -12.25 11.11 7.73
N PHE A 118 -11.11 11.82 7.70
CA PHE A 118 -10.67 12.53 6.51
C PHE A 118 -10.27 11.56 5.40
N ALA A 119 -9.44 10.53 5.68
CA ALA A 119 -9.01 9.58 4.66
C ALA A 119 -10.21 8.89 3.98
N LEU A 120 -11.14 8.36 4.78
CA LEU A 120 -12.34 7.73 4.25
C LEU A 120 -13.27 8.74 3.55
N GLY A 121 -13.35 9.98 4.05
CA GLY A 121 -14.12 11.06 3.43
C GLY A 121 -13.55 11.50 2.09
N HIS A 122 -12.24 11.52 1.94
CA HIS A 122 -11.53 11.81 0.69
C HIS A 122 -11.88 10.75 -0.37
N GLU A 123 -11.80 9.46 -0.02
CA GLU A 123 -12.17 8.37 -0.91
C GLU A 123 -13.65 8.41 -1.31
N VAL A 124 -14.53 8.68 -0.36
CA VAL A 124 -15.95 8.92 -0.64
C VAL A 124 -16.13 10.15 -1.55
N GLY A 125 -15.26 11.16 -1.44
CA GLY A 125 -15.20 12.32 -2.33
C GLY A 125 -14.94 11.90 -3.78
N HIS A 126 -13.98 11.01 -4.02
CA HIS A 126 -13.72 10.46 -5.36
C HIS A 126 -14.93 9.70 -5.92
N VAL A 127 -15.59 8.89 -5.09
CA VAL A 127 -16.82 8.17 -5.47
C VAL A 127 -17.95 9.14 -5.80
N ALA A 128 -18.23 10.12 -4.94
CA ALA A 128 -19.31 11.07 -5.09
C ALA A 128 -19.13 12.03 -6.29
N ALA A 129 -17.88 12.39 -6.59
CA ALA A 129 -17.53 13.22 -7.75
C ALA A 129 -17.33 12.40 -9.05
N ASN A 130 -17.48 11.06 -8.97
CA ASN A 130 -17.33 10.14 -10.12
C ASN A 130 -15.98 10.29 -10.85
N HIS A 131 -14.88 10.50 -10.08
CA HIS A 131 -13.55 10.78 -10.63
C HIS A 131 -13.00 9.60 -11.45
N ALA A 132 -13.37 8.36 -11.12
CA ALA A 132 -12.92 7.17 -11.83
C ALA A 132 -13.40 7.14 -13.29
N HIS A 133 -14.67 7.46 -13.54
CA HIS A 133 -15.22 7.53 -14.91
C HIS A 133 -14.55 8.62 -15.77
N ALA A 134 -14.34 9.80 -15.20
CA ALA A 134 -13.66 10.89 -15.90
C ALA A 134 -12.24 10.48 -16.34
N ARG A 135 -11.59 9.60 -15.57
CA ARG A 135 -10.26 9.05 -15.89
C ARG A 135 -10.35 7.97 -16.98
N GLU A 136 -11.29 7.04 -16.91
CA GLU A 136 -11.49 6.00 -17.93
C GLU A 136 -11.73 6.63 -19.30
N GLU A 137 -12.54 7.68 -19.36
CA GLU A 137 -12.77 8.44 -20.58
C GLU A 137 -11.47 9.08 -21.10
N TYR A 138 -10.65 9.68 -20.21
CA TYR A 138 -9.35 10.24 -20.57
C TYR A 138 -8.37 9.15 -21.06
N VAL A 139 -8.29 8.01 -20.38
CA VAL A 139 -7.40 6.89 -20.73
C VAL A 139 -7.82 6.26 -22.07
N SER A 140 -9.14 6.08 -22.31
CA SER A 140 -9.65 5.53 -23.56
C SER A 140 -9.38 6.42 -24.77
N GLN A 141 -9.26 7.73 -24.55
CA GLN A 141 -8.97 8.72 -25.60
C GLN A 141 -7.49 8.99 -25.80
N SER A 142 -6.60 8.47 -24.94
CA SER A 142 -5.17 8.73 -24.98
C SER A 142 -4.38 7.57 -25.61
N PRO A 143 -3.72 7.78 -26.80
CA PRO A 143 -2.93 6.73 -27.44
C PRO A 143 -1.75 6.21 -26.58
N SER A 144 -1.25 7.02 -25.65
CA SER A 144 -0.14 6.65 -24.77
C SER A 144 -0.56 5.67 -23.65
N ALA A 145 -1.81 5.67 -23.25
CA ALA A 145 -2.35 4.73 -22.28
C ALA A 145 -2.43 3.31 -22.84
N TRP A 146 -2.81 3.18 -24.13
CA TRP A 146 -2.82 1.90 -24.84
C TRP A 146 -1.40 1.29 -24.94
N MET A 147 -0.37 2.09 -25.20
CA MET A 147 1.02 1.62 -25.22
C MET A 147 1.51 1.15 -23.82
N GLY A 148 1.11 1.83 -22.75
CA GLY A 148 1.42 1.40 -21.37
C GLY A 148 0.78 0.05 -21.03
N GLN A 149 -0.46 -0.18 -21.48
CA GLN A 149 -1.16 -1.45 -21.30
C GLN A 149 -0.57 -2.58 -22.15
N ALA A 150 -0.11 -2.28 -23.39
CA ALA A 150 0.56 -3.25 -24.26
C ALA A 150 1.95 -3.65 -23.72
N ILE A 151 2.73 -2.71 -23.19
CA ILE A 151 4.04 -3.00 -22.55
C ILE A 151 3.82 -3.76 -21.21
N GLY A 152 2.75 -3.45 -20.47
CA GLY A 152 2.34 -4.18 -19.27
C GLY A 152 2.00 -5.64 -19.54
N SER A 153 1.37 -5.95 -20.66
CA SER A 153 0.98 -7.32 -21.05
C SER A 153 2.21 -8.19 -21.39
N ILE A 154 3.30 -7.61 -21.87
CA ILE A 154 4.55 -8.36 -22.19
C ILE A 154 5.27 -8.86 -20.93
N PHE A 155 5.08 -8.19 -19.78
CA PHE A 155 5.70 -8.50 -18.49
C PHE A 155 4.67 -8.60 -17.35
N GLY A 156 3.44 -8.97 -17.66
CA GLY A 156 2.23 -8.87 -16.81
C GLY A 156 2.40 -9.35 -15.36
N GLY A 157 3.17 -10.41 -15.12
CA GLY A 157 3.39 -10.91 -13.76
C GLY A 157 4.21 -9.98 -12.83
N PHE A 158 5.01 -9.04 -13.38
CA PHE A 158 5.81 -8.09 -12.60
C PHE A 158 5.14 -6.73 -12.39
N LEU A 159 4.00 -6.50 -13.03
CA LEU A 159 3.41 -5.17 -13.15
C LEU A 159 1.98 -5.07 -12.60
N GLU A 160 1.33 -6.20 -12.29
CA GLU A 160 -0.10 -6.22 -11.95
C GLU A 160 -0.47 -5.21 -10.86
N ARG A 161 0.30 -5.14 -9.76
CA ARG A 161 0.03 -4.21 -8.67
C ARG A 161 0.38 -2.76 -9.04
N ARG A 162 1.53 -2.54 -9.70
CA ARG A 162 1.94 -1.20 -10.13
C ARG A 162 1.05 -0.66 -11.24
N ALA A 163 0.61 -1.52 -12.16
CA ALA A 163 -0.36 -1.15 -13.19
C ALA A 163 -1.72 -0.78 -12.58
N LEU A 164 -2.16 -1.50 -11.55
CA LEU A 164 -3.37 -1.14 -10.79
C LEU A 164 -3.21 0.23 -10.12
N LEU A 165 -2.06 0.52 -9.51
CA LEU A 165 -1.80 1.80 -8.85
C LEU A 165 -1.66 2.95 -9.83
N ASP A 166 -1.02 2.74 -10.99
CA ASP A 166 -0.92 3.74 -12.05
C ASP A 166 -2.31 4.06 -12.65
N VAL A 167 -3.18 3.06 -12.69
CA VAL A 167 -4.59 3.22 -13.07
C VAL A 167 -5.39 3.95 -11.97
N LEU A 168 -4.96 3.97 -10.73
CA LEU A 168 -5.64 4.67 -9.63
C LEU A 168 -5.17 6.13 -9.42
N GLN A 169 -4.26 6.67 -10.22
CA GLN A 169 -3.84 8.06 -10.11
C GLN A 169 -4.91 9.03 -10.60
N PHE A 170 -5.21 10.02 -9.77
CA PHE A 170 -6.13 11.10 -10.11
C PHE A 170 -5.37 12.38 -10.53
N SER A 171 -6.05 13.28 -11.26
CA SER A 171 -5.47 14.59 -11.56
C SER A 171 -5.35 15.43 -10.28
N ARG A 172 -4.48 16.45 -10.30
CA ARG A 172 -4.32 17.34 -9.15
C ARG A 172 -5.62 18.06 -8.78
N GLU A 173 -6.40 18.40 -9.77
CA GLU A 173 -7.70 19.07 -9.61
C GLU A 173 -8.70 18.13 -8.91
N GLN A 174 -8.74 16.85 -9.30
CA GLN A 174 -9.57 15.83 -8.67
C GLN A 174 -9.14 15.57 -7.22
N GLU A 175 -7.83 15.57 -6.93
CA GLU A 175 -7.31 15.47 -5.58
C GLU A 175 -7.74 16.65 -4.68
N TYR A 176 -7.64 17.88 -5.20
CA TYR A 176 -8.11 19.07 -4.46
C TYR A 176 -9.61 19.04 -4.21
N GLU A 177 -10.39 18.58 -5.19
CA GLU A 177 -11.84 18.43 -5.05
C GLU A 177 -12.18 17.36 -3.99
N ALA A 178 -11.53 16.21 -4.03
CA ALA A 178 -11.71 15.14 -3.05
C ALA A 178 -11.32 15.57 -1.63
N ASP A 179 -10.22 16.35 -1.48
CA ASP A 179 -9.82 16.94 -0.19
C ASP A 179 -10.91 17.87 0.37
N VAL A 180 -11.45 18.76 -0.45
CA VAL A 180 -12.50 19.70 -0.04
C VAL A 180 -13.80 18.96 0.31
N LEU A 181 -14.19 17.96 -0.49
CA LEU A 181 -15.35 17.11 -0.23
C LEU A 181 -15.17 16.32 1.06
N GLY A 182 -14.01 15.67 1.26
CA GLY A 182 -13.69 14.92 2.47
C GLY A 182 -13.75 15.77 3.72
N ILE A 183 -13.17 17.01 3.68
CA ILE A 183 -13.28 17.97 4.78
C ILE A 183 -14.73 18.35 5.04
N ARG A 184 -15.53 18.58 4.03
CA ARG A 184 -16.95 18.89 4.18
C ARG A 184 -17.73 17.75 4.82
N TYR A 185 -17.49 16.52 4.41
CA TYR A 185 -18.17 15.34 4.95
C TYR A 185 -17.77 15.07 6.39
N MET A 186 -16.46 15.12 6.71
CA MET A 186 -16.01 14.90 8.08
C MET A 186 -16.53 15.96 9.06
N VAL A 187 -16.59 17.24 8.63
CA VAL A 187 -17.16 18.34 9.45
C VAL A 187 -18.65 18.13 9.67
N ALA A 188 -19.41 17.78 8.64
CA ALA A 188 -20.82 17.47 8.77
C ALA A 188 -21.06 16.27 9.69
N ALA A 189 -20.17 15.29 9.68
CA ALA A 189 -20.15 14.17 10.60
C ALA A 189 -19.69 14.53 12.04
N GLY A 190 -19.30 15.79 12.28
CA GLY A 190 -18.90 16.30 13.60
C GLY A 190 -17.43 16.12 13.95
N TYR A 191 -16.56 15.77 13.00
CA TYR A 191 -15.12 15.66 13.22
C TYR A 191 -14.40 16.99 13.12
N ASP A 192 -13.22 17.07 13.75
CA ASP A 192 -12.31 18.22 13.65
C ASP A 192 -11.62 18.21 12.27
N PRO A 193 -11.82 19.24 11.43
CA PRO A 193 -11.17 19.32 10.13
C PRO A 193 -9.65 19.44 10.19
N ALA A 194 -9.04 19.64 11.36
CA ALA A 194 -7.59 19.57 11.54
C ALA A 194 -7.02 18.22 11.10
N GLY A 195 -7.79 17.11 11.22
CA GLY A 195 -7.40 15.79 10.78
C GLY A 195 -6.98 15.71 9.31
N ALA A 196 -7.55 16.55 8.45
CA ALA A 196 -7.14 16.61 7.05
C ALA A 196 -5.69 17.09 6.87
N TYR A 197 -5.33 18.16 7.55
CA TYR A 197 -3.97 18.71 7.48
C TYR A 197 -2.98 17.79 8.20
N THR A 198 -3.33 17.26 9.39
CA THR A 198 -2.41 16.44 10.18
C THR A 198 -2.08 15.13 9.44
N LEU A 199 -3.06 14.44 8.85
CA LEU A 199 -2.81 13.24 8.05
C LEU A 199 -1.88 13.51 6.85
N LEU A 200 -2.15 14.57 6.06
CA LEU A 200 -1.28 14.92 4.93
C LEU A 200 0.15 15.25 5.37
N ALA A 201 0.31 15.88 6.54
CA ALA A 201 1.61 16.16 7.12
C ALA A 201 2.32 14.88 7.59
N ASP A 202 1.59 13.92 8.17
CA ASP A 202 2.13 12.63 8.61
C ASP A 202 2.59 11.80 7.42
N LEU A 203 1.81 11.72 6.37
CA LEU A 203 2.18 11.09 5.10
C LEU A 203 3.42 11.72 4.47
N SER A 204 3.52 13.04 4.51
CA SER A 204 4.71 13.76 4.02
C SER A 204 5.95 13.41 4.85
N ARG A 205 5.84 13.36 6.19
CA ARG A 205 6.94 12.96 7.09
C ARG A 205 7.36 11.51 6.88
N ALA A 206 6.40 10.59 6.77
CA ALA A 206 6.65 9.18 6.51
C ALA A 206 7.39 8.99 5.18
N SER A 207 6.93 9.67 4.12
CA SER A 207 7.58 9.64 2.80
C SER A 207 9.02 10.18 2.83
N ALA A 208 9.25 11.28 3.54
CA ALA A 208 10.58 11.88 3.68
C ALA A 208 11.53 10.98 4.48
N LEU A 209 11.01 10.31 5.52
CA LEU A 209 11.78 9.35 6.31
C LEU A 209 12.14 8.12 5.49
N GLU A 210 11.18 7.54 4.77
CA GLU A 210 11.40 6.36 3.93
C GLU A 210 12.46 6.64 2.86
N ALA A 211 12.41 7.81 2.22
CA ALA A 211 13.44 8.27 1.29
C ALA A 211 14.86 8.31 1.90
N ARG A 212 14.97 8.65 3.20
CA ARG A 212 16.27 8.67 3.90
C ARG A 212 16.75 7.28 4.28
N VAL A 213 15.83 6.39 4.65
CA VAL A 213 16.12 5.02 5.08
C VAL A 213 16.55 4.14 3.90
N GLN A 214 15.87 4.26 2.76
CA GLN A 214 16.16 3.44 1.58
C GLN A 214 17.36 3.95 0.76
N GLY A 215 17.85 5.15 1.04
CA GLY A 215 18.86 5.82 0.24
C GLY A 215 18.29 6.38 -1.07
N GLN A 216 18.94 7.42 -1.63
CA GLN A 216 18.39 8.22 -2.73
C GLN A 216 18.28 7.47 -4.09
N ILE A 217 18.76 6.24 -4.22
CA ILE A 217 19.01 5.59 -5.51
C ILE A 217 17.86 4.68 -5.97
N ASN A 218 17.02 4.14 -5.09
CA ASN A 218 15.90 3.28 -5.48
C ASN A 218 14.69 3.51 -4.57
N ARG A 219 14.09 4.65 -4.73
CA ARG A 219 12.90 5.08 -4.03
C ARG A 219 11.68 4.34 -4.60
N GLN A 220 11.11 3.41 -3.88
CA GLN A 220 9.67 3.18 -3.98
C GLN A 220 8.99 4.32 -3.24
N THR A 221 8.33 5.21 -3.95
CA THR A 221 7.45 6.21 -3.37
C THR A 221 6.36 5.45 -2.61
N PRO A 222 6.00 5.83 -1.36
CA PRO A 222 4.84 5.26 -0.69
C PRO A 222 3.65 5.25 -1.64
N GLU A 223 2.88 4.16 -1.65
CA GLU A 223 1.79 4.00 -2.64
C GLU A 223 0.77 5.12 -2.55
N TRP A 224 0.45 5.61 -1.36
CA TRP A 224 -0.40 6.80 -1.19
C TRP A 224 0.11 7.99 -2.02
N ALA A 225 1.39 8.32 -1.94
CA ALA A 225 1.95 9.44 -2.71
C ALA A 225 2.01 9.15 -4.22
N SER A 226 1.91 7.89 -4.64
CA SER A 226 1.83 7.48 -6.05
C SER A 226 0.40 7.60 -6.58
N THR A 227 -0.61 7.19 -5.80
CA THR A 227 -2.04 7.30 -6.17
C THR A 227 -2.61 8.68 -5.90
N HIS A 228 -2.12 9.36 -4.85
CA HIS A 228 -2.56 10.68 -4.39
C HIS A 228 -1.35 11.62 -4.22
N PRO A 229 -0.83 12.24 -5.28
CA PRO A 229 0.41 12.99 -5.23
C PRO A 229 0.42 14.07 -4.15
N LEU A 230 1.34 13.92 -3.19
CA LEU A 230 1.56 14.88 -2.11
C LEU A 230 2.42 16.05 -2.61
N ASN A 231 1.98 17.26 -2.36
CA ASN A 231 2.77 18.46 -2.55
C ASN A 231 2.44 19.50 -1.47
N GLU A 232 3.32 20.46 -1.26
CA GLU A 232 3.11 21.53 -0.26
C GLU A 232 1.81 22.31 -0.52
N ASN A 233 1.43 22.49 -1.79
CA ASN A 233 0.20 23.20 -2.14
C ASN A 233 -1.03 22.44 -1.64
N ARG A 234 -1.03 21.08 -1.71
CA ARG A 234 -2.16 20.25 -1.24
C ARG A 234 -2.37 20.41 0.26
N MET A 235 -1.31 20.33 1.07
CA MET A 235 -1.40 20.60 2.52
C MET A 235 -1.91 21.99 2.84
N GLN A 236 -1.45 23.02 2.09
CA GLN A 236 -1.91 24.40 2.29
C GLN A 236 -3.39 24.58 1.92
N VAL A 237 -3.83 23.97 0.82
CA VAL A 237 -5.25 23.99 0.39
C VAL A 237 -6.12 23.31 1.44
N ALA A 238 -5.75 22.12 1.92
CA ALA A 238 -6.48 21.42 2.97
C ALA A 238 -6.58 22.24 4.26
N LEU A 239 -5.48 22.88 4.68
CA LEU A 239 -5.49 23.77 5.85
C LEU A 239 -6.40 24.98 5.66
N GLN A 240 -6.39 25.60 4.48
CA GLN A 240 -7.26 26.73 4.16
C GLN A 240 -8.73 26.30 4.13
N ALA A 241 -9.05 25.16 3.51
CA ALA A 241 -10.39 24.58 3.50
C ALA A 241 -10.88 24.27 4.93
N ALA A 242 -10.02 23.64 5.76
CA ALA A 242 -10.33 23.37 7.16
C ALA A 242 -10.60 24.65 7.95
N ARG A 243 -9.81 25.71 7.78
CA ARG A 243 -10.02 27.03 8.41
C ARG A 243 -11.33 27.69 7.96
N ALA A 244 -11.65 27.60 6.67
CA ALA A 244 -12.86 28.19 6.10
C ALA A 244 -14.14 27.56 6.66
N THR A 245 -14.10 26.34 7.22
CA THR A 245 -15.23 25.73 7.92
C THR A 245 -15.62 26.47 9.21
N GLY A 246 -14.73 27.30 9.78
CA GLY A 246 -14.90 27.91 11.08
C GLY A 246 -14.91 26.93 12.26
N ARG A 247 -14.58 25.66 12.04
CA ARG A 247 -14.67 24.58 13.04
C ARG A 247 -13.31 23.96 13.40
N LEU A 248 -12.22 24.53 12.92
CA LEU A 248 -10.88 24.05 13.21
C LEU A 248 -10.64 24.01 14.74
N GLY A 249 -10.23 22.85 15.26
CA GLY A 249 -9.97 22.63 16.67
C GLY A 249 -11.21 22.43 17.54
N THR A 250 -12.40 22.30 16.95
CA THR A 250 -13.66 22.19 17.75
C THR A 250 -14.44 20.89 17.53
N GLY A 251 -14.01 20.03 16.63
CA GLY A 251 -14.67 18.76 16.33
C GLY A 251 -14.13 17.59 17.16
N VAL A 252 -14.70 16.43 16.88
CA VAL A 252 -14.31 15.15 17.51
C VAL A 252 -12.97 14.70 16.91
N ARG A 253 -12.02 14.30 17.78
CA ARG A 253 -10.76 13.66 17.40
C ARG A 253 -10.65 12.23 17.92
N ASN A 254 -11.25 11.90 19.03
CA ASN A 254 -11.30 10.56 19.65
C ASN A 254 -9.94 9.85 19.70
N ARG A 255 -8.85 10.58 19.97
CA ARG A 255 -7.47 10.06 19.92
C ARG A 255 -7.29 8.79 20.77
N ASP A 256 -7.74 8.83 22.02
CA ASP A 256 -7.57 7.72 22.96
C ASP A 256 -8.30 6.44 22.52
N ARG A 257 -9.49 6.60 21.97
CA ARG A 257 -10.26 5.49 21.41
C ARG A 257 -9.56 4.93 20.17
N PHE A 258 -9.19 5.82 19.23
CA PHE A 258 -8.48 5.41 18.02
C PHE A 258 -7.22 4.63 18.35
N LEU A 259 -6.37 5.14 19.25
CA LEU A 259 -5.15 4.48 19.68
C LEU A 259 -5.41 3.10 20.28
N SER A 260 -6.52 2.93 21.06
CA SER A 260 -6.90 1.62 21.58
C SER A 260 -7.33 0.63 20.50
N GLU A 261 -7.95 1.11 19.41
CA GLU A 261 -8.35 0.25 18.27
C GLU A 261 -7.17 -0.22 17.42
N ILE A 262 -6.11 0.60 17.31
CA ILE A 262 -4.91 0.23 16.57
C ILE A 262 -3.84 -0.48 17.40
N GLU A 263 -4.03 -0.65 18.72
CA GLU A 263 -3.11 -1.45 19.55
C GLU A 263 -2.93 -2.85 18.98
N GLY A 264 -1.68 -3.32 18.86
CA GLY A 264 -1.35 -4.63 18.34
C GLY A 264 -1.54 -4.80 16.83
N ILE A 265 -1.79 -3.73 16.06
CA ILE A 265 -1.81 -3.79 14.60
C ILE A 265 -0.41 -4.15 14.08
N TYR A 266 -0.33 -5.05 13.10
CA TYR A 266 0.95 -5.35 12.46
C TYR A 266 1.47 -4.13 11.70
N VAL A 267 2.76 -3.87 11.84
CA VAL A 267 3.52 -2.89 11.07
C VAL A 267 4.45 -3.62 10.13
N ASP A 268 4.59 -3.11 8.92
CA ASP A 268 5.29 -3.80 7.83
C ASP A 268 4.59 -5.14 7.51
N ASP A 269 5.33 -6.23 7.40
CA ASP A 269 4.80 -7.52 6.94
C ASP A 269 3.99 -8.28 8.00
N ASP A 270 2.95 -9.00 7.54
CA ASP A 270 2.27 -10.03 8.32
C ASP A 270 3.06 -11.35 8.23
N PRO A 271 3.39 -12.00 9.36
CA PRO A 271 4.07 -13.30 9.35
C PRO A 271 3.40 -14.38 8.49
N ALA A 272 2.07 -14.32 8.36
CA ALA A 272 1.32 -15.26 7.50
C ALA A 272 1.61 -15.07 6.00
N GLN A 273 2.15 -13.91 5.61
CA GLN A 273 2.57 -13.59 4.23
C GLN A 273 4.10 -13.63 4.08
N GLY A 274 4.83 -13.84 5.16
CA GLY A 274 6.28 -13.74 5.22
C GLY A 274 6.76 -12.36 5.70
N ILE A 275 8.01 -12.27 6.12
CA ILE A 275 8.62 -11.07 6.69
C ILE A 275 9.91 -10.73 5.96
N ILE A 276 10.09 -9.46 5.64
CA ILE A 276 11.35 -8.88 5.14
C ILE A 276 12.09 -8.24 6.32
N ASP A 277 13.32 -8.70 6.61
CA ASP A 277 14.23 -8.06 7.54
C ASP A 277 15.57 -7.77 6.86
N GLY A 278 15.76 -6.53 6.44
CA GLY A 278 16.87 -6.13 5.59
C GLY A 278 16.90 -6.93 4.29
N PRO A 279 18.02 -7.59 3.93
CA PRO A 279 18.11 -8.36 2.69
C PRO A 279 17.52 -9.77 2.78
N VAL A 280 16.86 -10.14 3.87
CA VAL A 280 16.35 -11.50 4.13
C VAL A 280 14.84 -11.51 4.10
N PHE A 281 14.27 -12.38 3.26
CA PHE A 281 12.86 -12.79 3.32
C PHE A 281 12.74 -14.10 4.11
N THR A 282 11.75 -14.16 5.00
CA THR A 282 11.43 -15.37 5.77
C THR A 282 9.93 -15.58 5.85
N HIS A 283 9.44 -16.73 5.40
CA HIS A 283 8.05 -17.14 5.58
C HIS A 283 8.00 -18.23 6.66
N PRO A 284 7.57 -17.92 7.89
CA PRO A 284 7.65 -18.87 8.99
C PRO A 284 6.75 -20.09 8.82
N ASP A 285 5.54 -19.95 8.28
CA ASP A 285 4.60 -21.08 8.14
C ASP A 285 5.03 -22.05 7.03
N LEU A 286 5.52 -21.52 5.91
CA LEU A 286 6.11 -22.33 4.82
C LEU A 286 7.56 -22.76 5.12
N ARG A 287 8.15 -22.22 6.18
CA ARG A 287 9.53 -22.46 6.61
C ARG A 287 10.57 -22.12 5.55
N ILE A 288 10.30 -21.12 4.73
CA ILE A 288 11.14 -20.65 3.62
C ILE A 288 11.99 -19.46 4.09
N GLN A 289 13.24 -19.44 3.68
CA GLN A 289 14.11 -18.25 3.81
C GLN A 289 15.02 -18.13 2.59
N PHE A 290 15.21 -16.89 2.13
CA PHE A 290 16.25 -16.55 1.15
C PHE A 290 16.79 -15.14 1.40
N ARG A 291 17.93 -14.83 0.79
CA ARG A 291 18.59 -13.53 0.88
C ARG A 291 18.78 -12.93 -0.50
N VAL A 292 18.40 -11.67 -0.70
CA VAL A 292 18.66 -10.92 -1.93
C VAL A 292 20.09 -10.36 -1.95
N PRO A 293 20.68 -10.15 -3.13
CA PRO A 293 21.98 -9.50 -3.26
C PRO A 293 21.94 -8.07 -2.75
N GLN A 294 23.12 -7.53 -2.41
CA GLN A 294 23.25 -6.14 -1.98
C GLN A 294 22.74 -5.19 -3.08
N GLY A 295 22.01 -4.14 -2.69
CA GLY A 295 21.45 -3.14 -3.61
C GLY A 295 20.11 -3.55 -4.26
N TYR A 296 19.58 -4.74 -3.92
CA TYR A 296 18.24 -5.15 -4.34
C TYR A 296 17.23 -4.86 -3.24
N LEU A 297 16.05 -4.43 -3.63
CA LEU A 297 14.90 -4.20 -2.77
C LEU A 297 13.89 -5.33 -2.93
N MET A 298 13.17 -5.61 -1.88
CA MET A 298 12.07 -6.57 -1.87
C MET A 298 10.75 -5.85 -1.56
N GLN A 299 9.70 -6.34 -2.20
CA GLN A 299 8.31 -6.02 -1.87
C GLN A 299 7.59 -7.35 -1.64
N ASN A 300 6.91 -7.47 -0.50
CA ASN A 300 6.15 -8.66 -0.15
C ASN A 300 4.68 -8.44 -0.50
N ASP A 301 4.21 -9.18 -1.49
CA ASP A 301 2.81 -9.23 -1.90
C ASP A 301 2.19 -10.57 -1.47
N PRO A 302 0.86 -10.71 -1.38
CA PRO A 302 0.23 -11.92 -0.85
C PRO A 302 0.58 -13.22 -1.57
N ASP A 303 0.87 -13.16 -2.86
CA ASP A 303 1.15 -14.30 -3.72
C ASP A 303 2.57 -14.31 -4.31
N ALA A 304 3.35 -13.26 -4.03
CA ALA A 304 4.69 -13.08 -4.60
C ALA A 304 5.60 -12.25 -3.69
N VAL A 305 6.90 -12.51 -3.78
CA VAL A 305 7.91 -11.53 -3.34
C VAL A 305 8.57 -10.97 -4.58
N THR A 306 8.39 -9.68 -4.81
CA THR A 306 9.01 -8.97 -5.93
C THR A 306 10.36 -8.42 -5.51
N ILE A 307 11.40 -8.66 -6.31
CA ILE A 307 12.77 -8.25 -6.06
C ILE A 307 13.21 -7.35 -7.23
N SER A 308 13.72 -6.17 -6.94
CA SER A 308 14.17 -5.22 -7.95
C SER A 308 15.52 -4.61 -7.62
N GLY A 309 16.37 -4.47 -8.63
CA GLY A 309 17.70 -3.86 -8.53
C GLY A 309 18.24 -3.42 -9.88
N SER A 310 19.43 -2.80 -9.89
CA SER A 310 20.02 -2.22 -11.08
C SER A 310 20.34 -3.24 -12.19
N ALA A 311 20.60 -4.50 -11.83
CA ALA A 311 20.98 -5.54 -12.79
C ALA A 311 19.80 -6.49 -13.14
N GLY A 312 18.56 -6.14 -12.75
CA GLY A 312 17.39 -6.92 -13.14
C GLY A 312 16.28 -6.94 -12.09
N LYS A 313 15.24 -7.71 -12.41
CA LYS A 313 14.06 -7.95 -11.53
C LYS A 313 13.86 -9.44 -11.36
N ALA A 314 13.30 -9.83 -10.22
CA ALA A 314 12.90 -11.20 -9.94
C ALA A 314 11.58 -11.23 -9.16
N GLN A 315 10.88 -12.37 -9.25
CA GLN A 315 9.76 -12.70 -8.37
C GLN A 315 9.93 -14.10 -7.82
N PHE A 316 9.56 -14.26 -6.54
CA PHE A 316 9.45 -15.55 -5.88
C PHE A 316 7.98 -15.88 -5.70
N ARG A 317 7.54 -17.05 -6.16
CA ARG A 317 6.14 -17.49 -6.12
C ARG A 317 6.02 -19.00 -5.85
N ALA A 318 4.84 -19.43 -5.40
CA ALA A 318 4.41 -20.81 -5.48
C ALA A 318 4.01 -21.18 -6.91
N GLY A 319 4.22 -22.43 -7.29
CA GLY A 319 3.89 -22.97 -8.61
C GLY A 319 3.12 -24.30 -8.55
N PRO A 320 2.69 -24.80 -9.71
CA PRO A 320 2.14 -26.16 -9.83
C PRO A 320 3.09 -27.20 -9.22
N PRO A 321 2.56 -28.33 -8.68
CA PRO A 321 3.33 -29.25 -7.86
C PRO A 321 4.40 -30.08 -8.61
N ASN A 322 4.60 -29.83 -9.89
CA ASN A 322 5.59 -30.52 -10.73
C ASN A 322 6.58 -29.51 -11.31
N LEU A 323 7.89 -29.81 -11.22
CA LEU A 323 8.95 -28.91 -11.67
C LEU A 323 8.83 -28.48 -13.14
N ASP A 324 8.45 -29.37 -14.04
CA ASP A 324 8.31 -29.02 -15.46
C ASP A 324 7.09 -28.14 -15.70
N GLN A 325 5.98 -28.44 -15.02
CA GLN A 325 4.77 -27.63 -15.07
C GLN A 325 5.01 -26.24 -14.45
N ALA A 326 5.68 -26.19 -13.30
CA ALA A 326 6.00 -24.92 -12.63
C ALA A 326 6.94 -24.06 -13.48
N THR A 327 7.96 -24.66 -14.11
CA THR A 327 8.88 -23.96 -15.01
C THR A 327 8.14 -23.39 -16.22
N ALA A 328 7.28 -24.19 -16.86
CA ALA A 328 6.49 -23.77 -18.00
C ALA A 328 5.44 -22.71 -17.63
N TYR A 329 4.82 -22.82 -16.45
CA TYR A 329 3.88 -21.86 -15.91
C TYR A 329 4.54 -20.52 -15.66
N ALA A 330 5.67 -20.51 -14.93
CA ALA A 330 6.45 -19.31 -14.64
C ALA A 330 6.90 -18.59 -15.92
N PHE A 331 7.31 -19.35 -16.91
CA PHE A 331 7.74 -18.79 -18.20
C PHE A 331 6.60 -18.13 -18.95
N ARG A 332 5.44 -18.76 -19.02
CA ARG A 332 4.23 -18.19 -19.61
C ARG A 332 3.74 -16.94 -18.89
N ALA A 333 3.77 -16.96 -17.56
CA ALA A 333 3.40 -15.80 -16.76
C ALA A 333 4.30 -14.59 -17.03
N LEU A 334 5.62 -14.80 -17.21
CA LEU A 334 6.57 -13.73 -17.54
C LEU A 334 6.37 -13.13 -18.93
N THR A 335 5.90 -13.93 -19.89
CA THR A 335 5.80 -13.53 -21.30
C THR A 335 4.40 -13.11 -21.71
N GLY A 336 3.44 -13.02 -20.76
CA GLY A 336 2.06 -12.62 -21.01
C GLY A 336 1.25 -13.57 -21.89
N GLY A 337 1.79 -14.76 -22.19
CA GLY A 337 1.16 -15.72 -23.10
C GLY A 337 1.19 -15.34 -24.58
N GLU A 338 1.54 -14.10 -24.91
CA GLU A 338 1.54 -13.56 -26.30
C GLU A 338 2.74 -14.06 -27.13
N PHE A 339 3.84 -14.35 -26.49
CA PHE A 339 4.97 -14.98 -27.18
C PHE A 339 4.78 -16.48 -27.18
N GLN A 340 4.57 -17.07 -28.35
CA GLN A 340 4.68 -18.51 -28.58
C GLN A 340 6.16 -18.94 -28.43
N LEU A 341 6.80 -18.52 -27.36
CA LEU A 341 8.17 -18.92 -27.07
C LEU A 341 8.16 -20.42 -26.70
N ARG A 342 8.86 -21.19 -27.47
CA ARG A 342 9.13 -22.58 -27.10
C ARG A 342 9.96 -22.57 -25.82
N VAL A 343 9.34 -22.90 -24.69
CA VAL A 343 10.03 -23.02 -23.41
C VAL A 343 11.18 -24.01 -23.57
N PRO A 344 12.45 -23.61 -23.35
CA PRO A 344 13.57 -24.55 -23.45
C PRO A 344 13.42 -25.66 -22.40
N ALA A 345 13.93 -26.85 -22.71
CA ALA A 345 13.96 -27.95 -21.76
C ALA A 345 14.73 -27.54 -20.50
N ALA A 346 14.09 -27.68 -19.35
CA ALA A 346 14.70 -27.30 -18.08
C ALA A 346 15.82 -28.30 -17.70
N ARG A 347 16.98 -27.76 -17.34
CA ARG A 347 18.10 -28.56 -16.81
C ARG A 347 17.83 -28.92 -15.35
N ARG A 348 17.87 -30.21 -15.01
CA ARG A 348 17.74 -30.69 -13.63
C ARG A 348 19.04 -30.48 -12.86
N VAL A 349 18.91 -29.95 -11.66
CA VAL A 349 20.01 -29.68 -10.74
C VAL A 349 19.59 -29.96 -9.30
N THR A 350 20.54 -29.93 -8.37
CA THR A 350 20.26 -29.94 -6.93
C THR A 350 20.82 -28.66 -6.34
N ILE A 351 19.97 -27.91 -5.61
CA ILE A 351 20.35 -26.66 -4.92
C ILE A 351 19.98 -26.82 -3.44
N ASN A 352 20.96 -26.71 -2.56
CA ASN A 352 20.79 -26.91 -1.10
C ASN A 352 20.05 -28.20 -0.73
N GLY A 353 20.39 -29.29 -1.43
CA GLY A 353 19.77 -30.62 -1.22
C GLY A 353 18.35 -30.77 -1.80
N MET A 354 17.81 -29.75 -2.45
CA MET A 354 16.48 -29.77 -3.08
C MET A 354 16.60 -30.07 -4.57
N PRO A 355 15.81 -31.00 -5.13
CA PRO A 355 15.68 -31.12 -6.58
C PRO A 355 15.18 -29.80 -7.17
N ALA A 356 15.83 -29.35 -8.23
CA ALA A 356 15.50 -28.08 -8.88
C ALA A 356 15.58 -28.21 -10.42
N ALA A 357 14.94 -27.26 -11.11
CA ALA A 357 14.95 -27.15 -12.54
C ALA A 357 15.30 -25.71 -12.94
N VAL A 358 16.22 -25.56 -13.88
CA VAL A 358 16.70 -24.26 -14.37
C VAL A 358 16.47 -24.16 -15.88
N THR A 359 15.85 -23.09 -16.32
CA THR A 359 15.72 -22.75 -17.75
C THR A 359 15.98 -21.28 -17.96
N SER A 360 16.52 -20.94 -19.12
CA SER A 360 16.79 -19.55 -19.51
C SER A 360 16.66 -19.40 -21.03
N VAL A 361 16.17 -18.24 -21.48
CA VAL A 361 16.12 -17.87 -22.89
C VAL A 361 16.35 -16.39 -23.02
N THR A 362 17.03 -15.98 -24.13
CA THR A 362 17.15 -14.56 -24.47
C THR A 362 16.01 -14.17 -25.40
N VAL A 363 15.30 -13.13 -25.04
CA VAL A 363 14.19 -12.52 -25.79
C VAL A 363 14.64 -11.17 -26.33
N GLN A 364 14.36 -10.88 -27.60
CA GLN A 364 14.58 -9.55 -28.17
C GLN A 364 13.38 -8.67 -27.83
N THR A 365 13.65 -7.51 -27.27
CA THR A 365 12.65 -6.47 -27.00
C THR A 365 13.04 -5.19 -27.73
N ASP A 366 12.13 -4.22 -27.80
CA ASP A 366 12.42 -2.90 -28.38
C ASP A 366 13.56 -2.17 -27.67
N SER A 367 13.79 -2.49 -26.38
CA SER A 367 14.87 -1.92 -25.57
C SER A 367 16.17 -2.74 -25.61
N GLY A 368 16.23 -3.82 -26.39
CA GLY A 368 17.37 -4.71 -26.51
C GLY A 368 17.12 -6.13 -25.98
N PRO A 369 18.16 -6.98 -25.97
CA PRO A 369 18.02 -8.36 -25.52
C PRO A 369 17.82 -8.43 -24.00
N VAL A 370 16.90 -9.29 -23.57
CA VAL A 370 16.59 -9.58 -22.16
C VAL A 370 16.64 -11.09 -21.94
N ASP A 371 17.36 -11.52 -20.93
CA ASP A 371 17.33 -12.91 -20.48
C ASP A 371 16.17 -13.14 -19.53
N VAL A 372 15.33 -14.09 -19.88
CA VAL A 372 14.22 -14.60 -19.06
C VAL A 372 14.65 -15.92 -18.46
N SER A 373 14.76 -16.00 -17.16
CA SER A 373 15.25 -17.19 -16.46
C SER A 373 14.26 -17.64 -15.39
N VAL A 374 14.11 -18.94 -15.20
CA VAL A 374 13.31 -19.56 -14.13
C VAL A 374 14.15 -20.59 -13.40
N VAL A 375 14.10 -20.56 -12.08
CA VAL A 375 14.64 -21.59 -11.20
C VAL A 375 13.53 -22.07 -10.29
N ALA A 376 13.08 -23.32 -10.49
CA ALA A 376 12.03 -23.95 -9.70
C ALA A 376 12.64 -24.99 -8.75
N TYR A 377 12.09 -25.09 -7.53
CA TYR A 377 12.55 -25.99 -6.47
C TYR A 377 11.41 -26.90 -6.03
N GLN A 378 11.63 -28.21 -5.99
CA GLN A 378 10.70 -29.13 -5.38
C GLN A 378 10.81 -29.03 -3.85
N TRP A 379 9.85 -28.32 -3.26
CA TRP A 379 9.86 -28.08 -1.82
C TRP A 379 9.49 -29.33 -1.02
N ASP A 380 8.41 -29.98 -1.44
CA ASP A 380 7.97 -31.29 -0.97
C ASP A 380 7.17 -31.98 -2.07
N ALA A 381 6.44 -33.06 -1.76
CA ALA A 381 5.69 -33.81 -2.76
C ALA A 381 4.58 -33.02 -3.48
N SER A 382 4.06 -31.96 -2.83
CA SER A 382 2.92 -31.17 -3.29
C SER A 382 3.25 -29.70 -3.56
N HIS A 383 4.42 -29.22 -3.17
CA HIS A 383 4.78 -27.80 -3.29
C HIS A 383 6.04 -27.61 -4.13
N VAL A 384 5.93 -26.71 -5.08
CA VAL A 384 7.05 -26.14 -5.85
C VAL A 384 7.04 -24.64 -5.67
N PHE A 385 8.22 -24.08 -5.38
CA PHE A 385 8.44 -22.64 -5.41
C PHE A 385 9.43 -22.30 -6.51
N TYR A 386 9.30 -21.11 -7.09
CA TYR A 386 10.20 -20.70 -8.15
C TYR A 386 10.58 -19.23 -8.06
N PHE A 387 11.79 -18.93 -8.53
CA PHE A 387 12.18 -17.60 -8.95
C PHE A 387 11.99 -17.47 -10.45
N SER A 388 11.30 -16.42 -10.87
CA SER A 388 11.34 -15.90 -12.24
C SER A 388 12.18 -14.63 -12.27
N MET A 389 13.06 -14.48 -13.25
CA MET A 389 14.08 -13.44 -13.28
C MET A 389 14.19 -12.83 -14.68
N LEU A 390 14.35 -11.51 -14.72
CA LEU A 390 14.62 -10.72 -15.91
C LEU A 390 15.94 -9.98 -15.72
N THR A 391 16.88 -10.21 -16.63
CA THR A 391 18.20 -9.56 -16.63
C THR A 391 18.55 -9.05 -18.04
N PRO A 392 19.47 -8.09 -18.21
CA PRO A 392 19.98 -7.74 -19.52
C PRO A 392 20.54 -8.95 -20.25
N GLY A 393 20.43 -8.99 -21.57
CA GLY A 393 20.87 -10.13 -22.39
C GLY A 393 22.32 -10.50 -22.16
N GLY A 394 22.59 -11.80 -22.02
CA GLY A 394 23.89 -12.38 -21.73
C GLY A 394 24.24 -12.54 -20.25
N TYR A 395 23.40 -12.04 -19.33
CA TYR A 395 23.65 -12.17 -17.88
C TYR A 395 23.00 -13.43 -17.28
N GLY A 396 21.92 -13.94 -17.89
CA GLY A 396 21.19 -15.09 -17.38
C GLY A 396 20.79 -14.91 -15.91
N ILE A 397 20.99 -15.96 -15.09
CA ILE A 397 20.74 -15.90 -13.65
C ILE A 397 21.88 -15.26 -12.84
N GLY A 398 22.99 -14.82 -13.51
CA GLY A 398 24.21 -14.38 -12.82
C GLY A 398 24.01 -13.38 -11.71
N PRO A 399 23.30 -12.25 -11.90
CA PRO A 399 23.05 -11.26 -10.86
C PRO A 399 22.28 -11.81 -9.66
N PHE A 400 21.44 -12.83 -9.86
CA PHE A 400 20.61 -13.45 -8.84
C PHE A 400 21.15 -14.79 -8.31
N LEU A 401 22.30 -15.26 -8.80
CA LEU A 401 22.86 -16.54 -8.39
C LEU A 401 23.08 -16.65 -6.87
N PRO A 402 23.56 -15.62 -6.14
CA PRO A 402 23.65 -15.68 -4.69
C PRO A 402 22.30 -15.86 -4.02
N MET A 403 21.24 -15.21 -4.53
CA MET A 403 19.86 -15.34 -4.03
C MET A 403 19.34 -16.75 -4.26
N VAL A 404 19.44 -17.25 -5.49
CA VAL A 404 19.04 -18.60 -5.89
C VAL A 404 19.69 -19.66 -4.97
N ASN A 405 20.98 -19.53 -4.69
CA ASN A 405 21.74 -20.43 -3.83
C ASN A 405 21.48 -20.23 -2.34
N SER A 406 20.80 -19.15 -1.94
CA SER A 406 20.50 -18.88 -0.53
C SER A 406 19.16 -19.45 -0.06
N LEU A 407 18.31 -19.92 -0.98
CA LEU A 407 17.00 -20.49 -0.62
C LEU A 407 17.21 -21.74 0.25
N ARG A 408 16.62 -21.72 1.45
CA ARG A 408 16.73 -22.82 2.40
C ARG A 408 15.45 -23.05 3.18
N ARG A 409 15.35 -24.21 3.80
CA ARG A 409 14.36 -24.47 4.84
C ARG A 409 14.88 -23.97 6.18
N ILE A 410 14.01 -23.28 6.92
CA ILE A 410 14.27 -22.93 8.33
C ILE A 410 13.74 -24.03 9.25
N THR A 411 14.34 -24.16 10.44
CA THR A 411 13.86 -25.13 11.45
C THR A 411 12.56 -24.65 12.09
N PRO A 412 11.79 -25.52 12.75
CA PRO A 412 10.61 -25.09 13.52
C PRO A 412 10.96 -24.05 14.59
N GLU A 413 12.12 -24.16 15.21
CA GLU A 413 12.63 -23.23 16.26
C GLU A 413 12.94 -21.86 15.65
N GLU A 414 13.60 -21.83 14.48
CA GLU A 414 13.83 -20.59 13.73
C GLU A 414 12.51 -19.93 13.34
N ALA A 415 11.54 -20.71 12.86
CA ALA A 415 10.21 -20.21 12.51
C ALA A 415 9.46 -19.65 13.72
N ALA A 416 9.53 -20.32 14.87
CA ALA A 416 8.90 -19.89 16.12
C ALA A 416 9.54 -18.63 16.70
N ALA A 417 10.81 -18.38 16.39
CA ALA A 417 11.54 -17.19 16.85
C ALA A 417 11.20 -15.91 16.07
N ILE A 418 10.50 -16.05 14.93
CA ILE A 418 10.09 -14.89 14.11
C ILE A 418 9.00 -14.10 14.84
N ARG A 419 9.27 -12.83 15.08
CA ARG A 419 8.37 -11.91 15.78
C ARG A 419 7.99 -10.77 14.86
N PRO A 420 6.68 -10.53 14.64
CA PRO A 420 6.22 -9.38 13.88
C PRO A 420 6.49 -8.07 14.62
N ARG A 421 6.54 -6.97 13.89
CA ARG A 421 6.42 -5.63 14.44
C ARG A 421 4.96 -5.28 14.65
N VAL A 422 4.64 -4.64 15.76
CA VAL A 422 3.28 -4.20 16.08
C VAL A 422 3.30 -2.79 16.64
N ILE A 423 2.20 -2.07 16.49
CA ILE A 423 1.95 -0.84 17.25
C ILE A 423 1.71 -1.22 18.71
N HIS A 424 2.39 -0.52 19.61
CA HIS A 424 2.14 -0.53 21.03
C HIS A 424 1.89 0.90 21.51
N VAL A 425 0.75 1.11 22.16
CA VAL A 425 0.38 2.42 22.72
C VAL A 425 0.90 2.51 24.16
N GLU A 426 1.81 3.41 24.37
CA GLU A 426 2.44 3.65 25.67
C GLU A 426 1.96 4.97 26.27
N THR A 427 1.77 5.02 27.58
CA THR A 427 1.51 6.27 28.30
C THR A 427 2.83 6.87 28.76
N VAL A 428 3.11 8.10 28.36
CA VAL A 428 4.32 8.85 28.74
C VAL A 428 4.36 9.01 30.26
N ARG A 429 5.50 8.70 30.86
CA ARG A 429 5.75 8.82 32.30
C ARG A 429 6.67 9.99 32.60
N SER A 430 6.67 10.46 33.85
CA SER A 430 7.65 11.45 34.30
C SER A 430 9.08 10.95 34.10
N GLY A 431 9.92 11.73 33.42
CA GLY A 431 11.29 11.37 33.09
C GLY A 431 11.48 10.70 31.71
N ASP A 432 10.39 10.35 31.01
CA ASP A 432 10.50 9.85 29.65
C ASP A 432 10.99 10.95 28.70
N THR A 433 11.84 10.55 27.78
CA THR A 433 12.37 11.39 26.71
C THR A 433 12.13 10.75 25.35
N ILE A 434 12.17 11.53 24.27
CA ILE A 434 12.11 11.02 22.89
C ILE A 434 13.14 9.90 22.70
N GLN A 435 14.38 10.09 23.21
CA GLN A 435 15.47 9.13 23.08
C GLN A 435 15.18 7.84 23.87
N SER A 436 14.68 7.95 25.11
CA SER A 436 14.39 6.77 25.93
C SER A 436 13.29 5.90 25.32
N LEU A 437 12.22 6.53 24.80
CA LEU A 437 11.10 5.83 24.16
C LEU A 437 11.51 5.27 22.80
N ALA A 438 12.19 6.07 21.97
CA ALA A 438 12.68 5.63 20.66
C ALA A 438 13.65 4.44 20.75
N SER A 439 14.46 4.36 21.83
CA SER A 439 15.37 3.22 22.03
C SER A 439 14.67 1.88 22.15
N ARG A 440 13.39 1.87 22.50
CA ARG A 440 12.52 0.67 22.62
C ARG A 440 11.91 0.22 21.30
N MET A 441 12.04 1.02 20.24
CA MET A 441 11.50 0.69 18.90
C MET A 441 12.19 -0.56 18.33
N ALA A 442 11.42 -1.43 17.68
CA ALA A 442 11.87 -2.67 17.04
C ALA A 442 12.56 -2.41 15.68
N TYR A 443 13.47 -1.44 15.65
CA TYR A 443 14.31 -1.10 14.51
C TYR A 443 15.78 -1.04 14.92
N ARG A 444 16.69 -1.29 13.97
CA ARG A 444 18.15 -1.21 14.20
C ARG A 444 18.67 0.21 14.00
N ASP A 445 18.02 0.99 13.13
CA ASP A 445 18.43 2.31 12.64
C ASP A 445 17.31 3.33 12.75
N PHE A 446 17.64 4.59 12.67
CA PHE A 446 16.73 5.73 12.62
C PHE A 446 15.60 5.70 13.66
N ARG A 447 15.85 5.14 14.85
CA ARG A 447 14.81 4.93 15.87
C ARG A 447 14.17 6.23 16.32
N VAL A 448 14.93 7.30 16.46
CA VAL A 448 14.42 8.61 16.86
C VAL A 448 13.57 9.22 15.76
N GLU A 449 14.06 9.20 14.53
CA GLU A 449 13.32 9.74 13.37
C GLU A 449 12.03 8.95 13.13
N ARG A 450 12.07 7.63 13.24
CA ARG A 450 10.87 6.76 13.15
C ARG A 450 9.88 7.05 14.27
N PHE A 451 10.34 7.24 15.50
CA PHE A 451 9.48 7.62 16.63
C PHE A 451 8.81 8.98 16.40
N LEU A 452 9.58 9.98 15.97
CA LEU A 452 9.05 11.31 15.66
C LEU A 452 8.03 11.28 14.53
N SER A 453 8.34 10.59 13.44
CA SER A 453 7.44 10.44 12.28
C SER A 453 6.14 9.75 12.68
N LEU A 454 6.23 8.63 13.41
CA LEU A 454 5.08 7.83 13.84
C LEU A 454 4.10 8.59 14.74
N ASN A 455 4.57 9.57 15.51
CA ASN A 455 3.78 10.32 16.48
C ASN A 455 3.55 11.79 16.09
N GLY A 456 3.83 12.16 14.86
CA GLY A 456 3.63 13.54 14.40
C GLY A 456 4.47 14.59 15.14
N LEU A 457 5.62 14.18 15.73
CA LEU A 457 6.42 15.04 16.61
C LEU A 457 7.55 15.72 15.85
N ALA A 458 7.85 16.97 16.26
CA ALA A 458 9.07 17.66 15.85
C ALA A 458 10.27 17.24 16.75
N PRO A 459 11.53 17.42 16.28
CA PRO A 459 12.71 17.05 17.08
C PRO A 459 12.81 17.74 18.43
N ASN A 460 12.21 18.94 18.56
CA ASN A 460 12.20 19.72 19.79
C ASN A 460 10.88 19.62 20.58
N SER A 461 9.99 18.70 20.20
CA SER A 461 8.73 18.44 20.92
C SER A 461 9.04 18.00 22.35
N ARG A 462 8.19 18.44 23.28
CA ARG A 462 8.20 17.97 24.67
C ARG A 462 7.11 16.94 24.86
N LEU A 463 7.46 15.84 25.52
CA LEU A 463 6.48 14.81 25.93
C LEU A 463 5.85 15.24 27.24
N THR A 464 4.53 15.12 27.34
CA THR A 464 3.79 15.42 28.57
C THR A 464 3.43 14.12 29.27
N PRO A 465 3.78 13.94 30.57
CA PRO A 465 3.31 12.77 31.31
C PRO A 465 1.80 12.63 31.28
N GLY A 466 1.32 11.43 30.94
CA GLY A 466 -0.09 11.14 30.71
C GLY A 466 -0.50 11.09 29.24
N ASP A 467 0.26 11.69 28.33
CA ASP A 467 0.01 11.58 26.89
C ASP A 467 0.22 10.13 26.44
N LYS A 468 -0.58 9.68 25.47
CA LYS A 468 -0.37 8.40 24.81
C LYS A 468 0.44 8.58 23.54
N ILE A 469 1.41 7.71 23.35
CA ILE A 469 2.27 7.68 22.14
C ILE A 469 2.30 6.28 21.55
N LYS A 470 2.62 6.20 20.27
CA LYS A 470 2.81 4.94 19.53
C LYS A 470 4.29 4.53 19.57
N LEU A 471 4.53 3.27 19.84
CA LEU A 471 5.82 2.59 19.65
C LEU A 471 5.61 1.44 18.65
N ILE A 472 6.63 1.14 17.86
CA ILE A 472 6.68 -0.10 17.09
C ILE A 472 7.58 -1.06 17.85
N VAL A 473 7.01 -2.15 18.35
CA VAL A 473 7.73 -3.15 19.16
C VAL A 473 7.59 -4.54 18.56
N TYR A 474 8.41 -5.49 18.99
CA TYR A 474 8.20 -6.89 18.62
C TYR A 474 7.02 -7.47 19.37
N GLY A 475 5.98 -7.88 18.62
CA GLY A 475 4.79 -8.54 19.14
C GLY A 475 4.86 -10.06 19.09
N THR A 476 3.72 -10.70 19.35
CA THR A 476 3.51 -12.13 19.16
C THR A 476 2.77 -12.37 17.85
N ARG A 477 2.99 -13.52 17.23
CA ARG A 477 2.19 -13.95 16.06
C ARG A 477 0.75 -14.19 16.52
N ARG A 478 -0.21 -13.71 15.73
CA ARG A 478 -1.61 -14.13 15.90
C ARG A 478 -1.71 -15.59 15.46
N GLY A 479 -2.29 -16.45 16.29
CA GLY A 479 -2.50 -17.85 16.00
C GLY A 479 -3.65 -18.06 15.01
#